data_a860e35b1baa507ba2cfd569a948cab9
#
_entry.id   a860e35b1baa507ba2cfd569a948cab9
#
_cell.length_a   1.000
_cell.length_b   1.000
_cell.length_c   1.000
_cell.angle_alpha   90.00
_cell.angle_beta   90.00
_cell.angle_gamma   90.00
#
_symmetry.space_group_name_H-M   'P 1'
#
loop_
_entity.id
_entity.type
_entity.pdbx_description
1 polymer ?
#
loop_
_entity_poly.entity_id
_entity_poly.type
_entity_poly.pdbx_seq_one_letter_code
_entity_poly.pdbx_strand_id
1 'polypeptide(L)'
;MARILIVYDSRTGNTEKLAYAVANGVRRVSGVEVILKKARDVTPEDVAGADAYAFGSPSHFGIMSGEILTMFTNIYPHRHTLAGKPACIFTTGAGSQVIALENIERILGTFNPKWIKPGIAVEGAPKEKDIEQAEELGEKLAKAALSK
;
A
#
# COMPACT_ATOMS: atom_id res chain seq x y z
N MET A 1 5.77 -16.53 10.81
CA MET A 1 6.30 -15.26 10.34
C MET A 1 5.17 -14.44 9.74
N ALA A 2 5.06 -13.18 10.11
CA ALA A 2 4.01 -12.33 9.56
C ALA A 2 4.34 -11.94 8.12
N ARG A 3 3.34 -11.98 7.25
CA ARG A 3 3.48 -11.63 5.83
C ARG A 3 2.91 -10.26 5.55
N ILE A 4 3.72 -9.41 4.94
CA ILE A 4 3.32 -8.06 4.58
C ILE A 4 3.24 -7.98 3.06
N LEU A 5 2.04 -7.76 2.54
CA LEU A 5 1.80 -7.66 1.10
C LEU A 5 1.87 -6.18 0.70
N ILE A 6 2.81 -5.85 -0.16
CA ILE A 6 2.95 -4.50 -0.70
C ILE A 6 2.58 -4.55 -2.17
N VAL A 7 1.53 -3.82 -2.51
CA VAL A 7 0.95 -3.79 -3.85
C VAL A 7 1.15 -2.41 -4.46
N TYR A 8 1.57 -2.36 -5.70
CA TYR A 8 1.73 -1.07 -6.37
C TYR A 8 1.45 -1.17 -7.87
N ASP A 9 1.15 -0.01 -8.46
CA ASP A 9 1.19 0.22 -9.88
C ASP A 9 2.06 1.45 -10.11
N SER A 10 2.85 1.46 -11.17
CA SER A 10 3.76 2.57 -11.44
C SER A 10 3.95 2.73 -12.93
N ARG A 11 3.82 3.97 -13.43
CA ARG A 11 4.03 4.27 -14.85
C ARG A 11 5.42 4.83 -15.11
N THR A 12 5.86 5.74 -14.23
CA THR A 12 7.13 6.47 -14.41
C THR A 12 8.22 6.01 -13.45
N GLY A 13 7.89 5.07 -12.55
CA GLY A 13 8.82 4.58 -11.54
C GLY A 13 8.72 5.29 -10.20
N ASN A 14 7.95 6.36 -10.08
CA ASN A 14 7.85 7.10 -8.82
C ASN A 14 7.15 6.32 -7.73
N THR A 15 5.98 5.73 -8.04
CA THR A 15 5.26 4.89 -7.07
C THR A 15 6.09 3.66 -6.70
N GLU A 16 6.79 3.09 -7.68
CA GLU A 16 7.65 1.93 -7.45
C GLU A 16 8.76 2.25 -6.44
N LYS A 17 9.37 3.43 -6.53
CA LYS A 17 10.39 3.87 -5.57
C LYS A 17 9.83 3.91 -4.15
N LEU A 18 8.61 4.40 -3.99
CA LEU A 18 7.96 4.40 -2.68
C LEU A 18 7.67 2.98 -2.20
N ALA A 19 7.22 2.11 -3.11
CA ALA A 19 6.95 0.71 -2.76
C ALA A 19 8.20 0.02 -2.23
N TYR A 20 9.34 0.20 -2.88
CA TYR A 20 10.61 -0.34 -2.41
C TYR A 20 11.03 0.25 -1.07
N ALA A 21 10.79 1.54 -0.86
CA ALA A 21 11.11 2.18 0.41
C ALA A 21 10.26 1.62 1.55
N VAL A 22 8.96 1.44 1.31
CA VAL A 22 8.06 0.79 2.29
C VAL A 22 8.57 -0.62 2.61
N ALA A 23 8.93 -1.38 1.57
CA ALA A 23 9.47 -2.73 1.74
C ALA A 23 10.75 -2.74 2.58
N ASN A 24 11.64 -1.78 2.32
CA ASN A 24 12.88 -1.65 3.11
C ASN A 24 12.59 -1.36 4.58
N GLY A 25 11.61 -0.53 4.85
CA GLY A 25 11.18 -0.24 6.22
C GLY A 25 10.61 -1.48 6.91
N VAL A 26 9.79 -2.25 6.20
CA VAL A 26 9.25 -3.51 6.73
C VAL A 26 10.39 -4.46 7.10
N ARG A 27 11.40 -4.57 6.25
CA ARG A 27 12.53 -5.48 6.46
C ARG A 27 13.40 -5.13 7.66
N ARG A 28 13.27 -3.94 8.20
CA ARG A 28 13.99 -3.55 9.43
C ARG A 28 13.43 -4.25 10.68
N VAL A 29 12.24 -4.84 10.56
CA VAL A 29 11.56 -5.48 11.68
C VAL A 29 11.74 -7.00 11.57
N SER A 30 12.21 -7.62 12.64
CA SER A 30 12.38 -9.09 12.69
C SER A 30 11.02 -9.78 12.73
N GLY A 31 10.95 -10.98 12.16
CA GLY A 31 9.73 -11.79 12.21
C GLY A 31 8.72 -11.50 11.13
N VAL A 32 9.12 -10.76 10.09
CA VAL A 32 8.23 -10.42 8.96
C VAL A 32 8.83 -10.88 7.65
N GLU A 33 7.94 -11.12 6.69
CA GLU A 33 8.27 -11.48 5.33
C GLU A 33 7.58 -10.48 4.41
N VAL A 34 8.29 -9.97 3.40
CA VAL A 34 7.74 -9.03 2.44
C VAL A 34 7.35 -9.76 1.17
N ILE A 35 6.14 -9.52 0.70
CA ILE A 35 5.69 -9.93 -0.63
C ILE A 35 5.36 -8.66 -1.39
N LEU A 36 6.17 -8.36 -2.39
CA LEU A 36 6.03 -7.14 -3.21
C LEU A 36 5.50 -7.54 -4.58
N LYS A 37 4.31 -7.05 -4.93
CA LYS A 37 3.66 -7.40 -6.20
C LYS A 37 3.08 -6.18 -6.89
N LYS A 38 3.11 -6.23 -8.21
CA LYS A 38 2.33 -5.29 -9.02
C LYS A 38 0.86 -5.63 -8.88
N ALA A 39 0.01 -4.62 -8.92
CA ALA A 39 -1.44 -4.80 -8.73
C ALA A 39 -2.03 -5.85 -9.67
N ARG A 40 -1.59 -5.89 -10.94
CA ARG A 40 -2.09 -6.86 -11.93
C ARG A 40 -1.78 -8.31 -11.58
N ASP A 41 -0.80 -8.55 -10.72
CA ASP A 41 -0.36 -9.89 -10.35
C ASP A 41 -0.93 -10.36 -9.00
N VAL A 42 -1.70 -9.52 -8.32
CA VAL A 42 -2.27 -9.85 -7.01
C VAL A 42 -3.48 -10.76 -7.17
N THR A 43 -3.49 -11.83 -6.39
CA THR A 43 -4.58 -12.82 -6.36
C THR A 43 -5.32 -12.75 -5.03
N PRO A 44 -6.56 -13.28 -4.97
CA PRO A 44 -7.26 -13.40 -3.67
C PRO A 44 -6.47 -14.19 -2.63
N GLU A 45 -5.69 -15.18 -3.06
CA GLU A 45 -4.84 -15.98 -2.17
C GLU A 45 -3.72 -15.14 -1.55
N ASP A 46 -3.15 -14.21 -2.32
CA ASP A 46 -2.14 -13.28 -1.79
C ASP A 46 -2.73 -12.46 -0.65
N VAL A 47 -3.94 -11.95 -0.84
CA VAL A 47 -4.61 -11.12 0.16
C VAL A 47 -4.98 -11.95 1.39
N ALA A 48 -5.53 -13.14 1.20
CA ALA A 48 -5.92 -14.02 2.30
C ALA A 48 -4.72 -14.44 3.14
N GLY A 49 -3.56 -14.66 2.50
CA GLY A 49 -2.35 -15.11 3.16
C GLY A 49 -1.54 -14.03 3.85
N ALA A 50 -1.87 -12.76 3.66
CA ALA A 50 -1.13 -11.67 4.26
C ALA A 50 -1.70 -11.27 5.62
N ASP A 51 -0.86 -10.68 6.45
CA ASP A 51 -1.21 -10.18 7.78
C ASP A 51 -1.32 -8.67 7.84
N ALA A 52 -0.76 -7.98 6.84
CA ALA A 52 -0.84 -6.53 6.71
C ALA A 52 -0.60 -6.15 5.25
N TYR A 53 -1.00 -4.94 4.89
CA TYR A 53 -1.04 -4.50 3.50
C TYR A 53 -0.56 -3.08 3.33
N ALA A 54 0.13 -2.82 2.21
CA ALA A 54 0.40 -1.47 1.73
C ALA A 54 -0.03 -1.41 0.26
N PHE A 55 -0.78 -0.36 -0.10
CA PHE A 55 -1.26 -0.17 -1.46
C PHE A 55 -0.74 1.16 -2.00
N GLY A 56 -0.09 1.11 -3.15
CA GLY A 56 0.49 2.28 -3.78
C GLY A 56 0.01 2.51 -5.21
N SER A 57 -0.35 3.73 -5.52
CA SER A 57 -0.88 4.10 -6.83
C SER A 57 -0.38 5.47 -7.27
N PRO A 58 -0.13 5.66 -8.58
CA PRO A 58 -0.05 7.01 -9.11
C PRO A 58 -1.44 7.63 -9.09
N SER A 59 -1.47 8.96 -9.10
CA SER A 59 -2.73 9.71 -9.23
C SER A 59 -3.01 9.97 -10.70
N HIS A 60 -4.18 9.54 -11.17
CA HIS A 60 -4.69 9.88 -12.49
C HIS A 60 -5.91 10.78 -12.26
N PHE A 61 -5.69 12.10 -12.33
CA PHE A 61 -6.76 13.08 -12.10
C PHE A 61 -7.41 12.97 -10.71
N GLY A 62 -6.61 12.63 -9.69
CA GLY A 62 -7.12 12.45 -8.33
C GLY A 62 -7.76 11.08 -8.09
N ILE A 63 -7.57 10.15 -9.02
CA ILE A 63 -8.14 8.81 -8.96
C ILE A 63 -7.01 7.79 -9.01
N MET A 64 -7.17 6.67 -8.33
CA MET A 64 -6.22 5.57 -8.41
C MET A 64 -6.08 5.07 -9.84
N SER A 65 -4.97 4.44 -10.18
CA SER A 65 -4.78 3.88 -11.52
C SER A 65 -5.79 2.77 -11.80
N GLY A 66 -6.03 2.52 -13.09
CA GLY A 66 -6.94 1.45 -13.50
C GLY A 66 -6.51 0.09 -12.98
N GLU A 67 -5.20 -0.19 -12.94
CA GLU A 67 -4.69 -1.45 -12.42
C GLU A 67 -5.02 -1.65 -10.93
N ILE A 68 -4.89 -0.58 -10.14
CA ILE A 68 -5.23 -0.64 -8.70
C ILE A 68 -6.73 -0.83 -8.52
N LEU A 69 -7.55 -0.10 -9.29
CA LEU A 69 -9.01 -0.24 -9.20
C LEU A 69 -9.45 -1.65 -9.61
N THR A 70 -8.88 -2.18 -10.69
CA THR A 70 -9.18 -3.55 -11.14
C THR A 70 -8.83 -4.57 -10.05
N MET A 71 -7.66 -4.40 -9.43
CA MET A 71 -7.24 -5.27 -8.34
C MET A 71 -8.24 -5.23 -7.18
N PHE A 72 -8.66 -4.04 -6.73
CA PHE A 72 -9.65 -3.93 -5.67
C PHE A 72 -10.98 -4.58 -6.06
N THR A 73 -11.41 -4.40 -7.31
CA THR A 73 -12.66 -5.01 -7.81
C THR A 73 -12.57 -6.53 -7.74
N ASN A 74 -11.42 -7.09 -8.14
CA ASN A 74 -11.22 -8.54 -8.17
C ASN A 74 -11.14 -9.16 -6.77
N ILE A 75 -10.56 -8.46 -5.79
CA ILE A 75 -10.45 -8.99 -4.44
C ILE A 75 -11.64 -8.62 -3.54
N TYR A 76 -12.52 -7.76 -3.98
CA TYR A 76 -13.67 -7.31 -3.18
C TYR A 76 -14.56 -8.46 -2.68
N PRO A 77 -14.86 -9.51 -3.48
CA PRO A 77 -15.62 -10.65 -2.96
C PRO A 77 -14.91 -11.38 -1.80
N HIS A 78 -13.62 -11.17 -1.66
CA HIS A 78 -12.79 -11.79 -0.61
C HIS A 78 -12.39 -10.78 0.49
N ARG A 79 -13.10 -9.66 0.58
CA ARG A 79 -12.75 -8.56 1.51
C ARG A 79 -12.68 -8.97 2.97
N HIS A 80 -13.40 -10.01 3.34
CA HIS A 80 -13.38 -10.54 4.71
C HIS A 80 -11.98 -11.01 5.13
N THR A 81 -11.12 -11.38 4.18
CA THR A 81 -9.76 -11.85 4.48
C THR A 81 -8.83 -10.70 4.86
N LEU A 82 -9.18 -9.48 4.49
CA LEU A 82 -8.42 -8.27 4.83
C LEU A 82 -8.98 -7.58 6.08
N ALA A 83 -10.26 -7.74 6.34
CA ALA A 83 -10.95 -7.01 7.40
C ALA A 83 -10.22 -7.13 8.75
N GLY A 84 -10.03 -6.00 9.43
CA GLY A 84 -9.38 -5.95 10.73
C GLY A 84 -7.86 -6.04 10.69
N LYS A 85 -7.25 -6.25 9.52
CA LYS A 85 -5.79 -6.31 9.40
C LYS A 85 -5.21 -4.92 9.07
N PRO A 86 -3.98 -4.64 9.51
CA PRO A 86 -3.35 -3.34 9.26
C PRO A 86 -3.18 -3.06 7.77
N ALA A 87 -3.47 -1.83 7.36
CA ALA A 87 -3.28 -1.41 5.97
C ALA A 87 -2.89 0.06 5.90
N CYS A 88 -2.04 0.40 4.95
CA CYS A 88 -1.62 1.76 4.67
C CYS A 88 -1.62 2.03 3.16
N ILE A 89 -1.54 3.31 2.79
CA ILE A 89 -1.62 3.76 1.40
C ILE A 89 -0.50 4.74 1.12
N PHE A 90 0.04 4.69 -0.10
CA PHE A 90 0.99 5.68 -0.59
C PHE A 90 0.66 6.04 -2.04
N THR A 91 0.76 7.32 -2.38
CA THR A 91 0.44 7.80 -3.73
C THR A 91 1.51 8.74 -4.25
N THR A 92 1.58 8.84 -5.58
CA THR A 92 2.41 9.85 -6.26
C THR A 92 1.53 10.59 -7.27
N GLY A 93 1.94 11.79 -7.64
CA GLY A 93 1.19 12.55 -8.63
C GLY A 93 1.87 13.86 -9.00
N ALA A 94 1.20 14.62 -9.86
CA ALA A 94 1.67 15.93 -10.32
C ALA A 94 0.84 17.07 -9.72
N GLY A 95 0.25 16.85 -8.54
CA GLY A 95 -0.57 17.84 -7.84
C GLY A 95 -1.85 17.26 -7.23
N SER A 96 -2.32 16.11 -7.71
CA SER A 96 -3.56 15.48 -7.21
C SER A 96 -3.32 14.22 -6.38
N GLN A 97 -2.09 14.03 -5.90
CA GLN A 97 -1.72 12.83 -5.14
C GLN A 97 -2.48 12.69 -3.82
N VAL A 98 -2.79 13.81 -3.16
CA VAL A 98 -3.57 13.79 -1.91
C VAL A 98 -5.01 13.36 -2.20
N ILE A 99 -5.58 13.88 -3.28
CA ILE A 99 -6.95 13.51 -3.68
C ILE A 99 -7.02 12.02 -4.02
N ALA A 100 -5.98 11.50 -4.69
CA ALA A 100 -5.90 10.07 -4.98
C ALA A 100 -5.78 9.23 -3.71
N LEU A 101 -5.01 9.70 -2.71
CA LEU A 101 -4.91 9.05 -1.42
C LEU A 101 -6.30 8.91 -0.78
N GLU A 102 -7.06 9.99 -0.75
CA GLU A 102 -8.42 10.00 -0.23
C GLU A 102 -9.36 9.10 -1.03
N ASN A 103 -9.19 9.08 -2.36
CA ASN A 103 -9.95 8.19 -3.22
C ASN A 103 -9.73 6.71 -2.86
N ILE A 104 -8.47 6.32 -2.64
CA ILE A 104 -8.14 4.96 -2.24
C ILE A 104 -8.65 4.66 -0.82
N GLU A 105 -8.54 5.64 0.09
CA GLU A 105 -9.07 5.47 1.45
C GLU A 105 -10.56 5.16 1.42
N ARG A 106 -11.32 5.81 0.54
CA ARG A 106 -12.75 5.57 0.40
C ARG A 106 -13.03 4.14 -0.06
N ILE A 107 -12.27 3.66 -1.05
CA ILE A 107 -12.47 2.31 -1.60
C ILE A 107 -11.99 1.25 -0.60
N LEU A 108 -10.77 1.42 -0.08
CA LEU A 108 -10.21 0.46 0.86
C LEU A 108 -11.00 0.42 2.18
N GLY A 109 -11.66 1.53 2.53
CA GLY A 109 -12.55 1.58 3.70
C GLY A 109 -13.66 0.55 3.64
N THR A 110 -14.11 0.17 2.43
CA THR A 110 -15.14 -0.87 2.26
C THR A 110 -14.63 -2.27 2.61
N PHE A 111 -13.31 -2.43 2.73
CA PHE A 111 -12.67 -3.68 3.17
C PHE A 111 -12.51 -3.76 4.68
N ASN A 112 -12.82 -2.67 5.38
CA ASN A 112 -12.78 -2.58 6.84
C ASN A 112 -11.40 -2.88 7.46
N PRO A 113 -10.34 -2.21 7.00
CA PRO A 113 -8.99 -2.46 7.51
C PRO A 113 -8.79 -1.79 8.88
N LYS A 114 -7.71 -2.20 9.56
CA LYS A 114 -7.16 -1.44 10.68
C LYS A 114 -6.19 -0.43 10.09
N TRP A 115 -6.58 0.83 10.05
CA TRP A 115 -5.79 1.87 9.39
C TRP A 115 -4.46 2.15 10.05
N ILE A 116 -3.40 2.21 9.23
CA ILE A 116 -2.10 2.76 9.62
C ILE A 116 -1.98 4.10 8.90
N LYS A 117 -2.14 5.18 9.64
CA LYS A 117 -2.16 6.55 9.10
C LYS A 117 -1.13 7.42 9.81
N PRO A 118 -0.73 8.52 9.16
CA PRO A 118 -1.16 8.96 7.84
C PRO A 118 -0.49 8.16 6.73
N GLY A 119 -1.16 8.07 5.57
CA GLY A 119 -0.53 7.59 4.35
C GLY A 119 0.43 8.64 3.81
N ILE A 120 1.09 8.31 2.69
CA ILE A 120 2.07 9.20 2.08
C ILE A 120 1.58 9.60 0.70
N ALA A 121 1.64 10.90 0.38
CA ALA A 121 1.30 11.43 -0.94
C ALA A 121 2.45 12.31 -1.39
N VAL A 122 3.10 11.96 -2.49
CA VAL A 122 4.30 12.62 -2.96
C VAL A 122 4.08 13.25 -4.33
N GLU A 123 4.45 14.51 -4.47
CA GLU A 123 4.42 15.19 -5.77
C GLU A 123 5.72 14.92 -6.51
N GLY A 124 5.62 14.39 -7.73
CA GLY A 124 6.77 14.12 -8.57
C GLY A 124 7.63 12.95 -8.08
N ALA A 125 8.91 13.00 -8.42
CA ALA A 125 9.84 11.95 -7.98
C ALA A 125 10.09 12.05 -6.49
N PRO A 126 10.05 10.92 -5.76
CA PRO A 126 10.33 10.92 -4.33
C PRO A 126 11.72 11.46 -4.02
N LYS A 127 11.79 12.37 -3.07
CA LYS A 127 13.03 12.92 -2.55
C LYS A 127 13.48 12.11 -1.34
N GLU A 128 14.69 12.38 -0.86
CA GLU A 128 15.25 11.65 0.28
C GLU A 128 14.29 11.64 1.49
N LYS A 129 13.67 12.77 1.78
CA LYS A 129 12.71 12.90 2.88
C LYS A 129 11.49 11.99 2.67
N ASP A 130 11.00 11.91 1.44
CA ASP A 130 9.85 11.07 1.09
C ASP A 130 10.20 9.59 1.27
N ILE A 131 11.39 9.20 0.86
CA ILE A 131 11.88 7.83 1.01
C ILE A 131 11.98 7.47 2.49
N GLU A 132 12.52 8.36 3.33
CA GLU A 132 12.61 8.14 4.77
C GLU A 132 11.22 7.96 5.40
N GLN A 133 10.24 8.77 5.00
CA GLN A 133 8.87 8.66 5.48
C GLN A 133 8.24 7.35 5.05
N ALA A 134 8.52 6.89 3.83
CA ALA A 134 8.01 5.62 3.34
C ALA A 134 8.62 4.44 4.12
N GLU A 135 9.91 4.52 4.44
CA GLU A 135 10.57 3.51 5.26
C GLU A 135 9.97 3.47 6.67
N GLU A 136 9.72 4.62 7.26
CA GLU A 136 9.06 4.71 8.58
C GLU A 136 7.66 4.12 8.54
N LEU A 137 6.91 4.37 7.46
CA LEU A 137 5.57 3.81 7.28
C LEU A 137 5.63 2.28 7.22
N GLY A 138 6.60 1.74 6.48
CA GLY A 138 6.81 0.30 6.38
C GLY A 138 7.14 -0.34 7.71
N GLU A 139 8.00 0.30 8.49
CA GLU A 139 8.37 -0.16 9.82
C GLU A 139 7.16 -0.18 10.76
N LYS A 140 6.35 0.88 10.72
CA LYS A 140 5.13 0.99 11.52
C LYS A 140 4.13 -0.09 11.14
N LEU A 141 3.97 -0.35 9.84
CA LEU A 141 3.09 -1.38 9.32
C LEU A 141 3.52 -2.77 9.82
N ALA A 142 4.81 -3.07 9.74
CA ALA A 142 5.35 -4.35 10.18
C ALA A 142 5.14 -4.58 11.68
N LYS A 143 5.37 -3.55 12.49
CA LYS A 143 5.14 -3.63 13.93
C LYS A 143 3.67 -3.88 14.24
N ALA A 144 2.76 -3.24 13.50
CA ALA A 144 1.33 -3.45 13.66
C ALA A 144 0.92 -4.88 13.30
N ALA A 145 1.56 -5.46 12.28
CA ALA A 145 1.29 -6.84 11.86
C ALA A 145 1.67 -7.86 12.94
N LEU A 146 2.70 -7.56 13.73
CA LEU A 146 3.16 -8.43 14.81
C LEU A 146 2.37 -8.24 16.10
N SER A 147 1.69 -7.09 16.25
CA SER A 147 0.89 -6.76 17.42
C SER A 147 -0.49 -7.36 17.25
N LYS A 148 -0.92 -8.14 18.20
CA LYS A 148 -2.24 -8.78 18.15
C LYS A 148 -3.15 -8.26 19.25
#